data_f4800d565ef91eb595ed7de0fb7a7696
#
_entry.id   f4800d565ef91eb595ed7de0fb7a7696
#
_cell.length_a   1.000
_cell.length_b   1.000
_cell.length_c   1.000
_cell.angle_alpha   90.00
_cell.angle_beta   90.00
_cell.angle_gamma   90.00
#
_symmetry.space_group_name_H-M   'P 1'
#
loop_
_entity.id
_entity.type
_entity.pdbx_description
1 polymer ?
#
loop_
_entity_poly.entity_id
_entity_poly.type
_entity_poly.pdbx_seq_one_letter_code
_entity_poly.pdbx_strand_id
1 'polypeptide(L)'
;MHILKAESRTKTGKGNNRRLRSAGKTPGVLYGGEGDSSSVSVDAAELGRLLRSAHRRNTLIGLEIDGNKPEAVLVSELQSDPITRDLIHADFVRVDLTSPITVKVPVEMVGRAKGVLIGGRMRLVRRVVDLSCLPEVIPSSFPVDVTPLDGDEAFRFSECPAADGIEKVFKNDFVVVQCVKGREARQADADDAEAEEA
;
A
#
# COMPACT_ATOMS: atom_id res chain seq x y z
N MET A 1 -6.46 -6.84 16.90
CA MET A 1 -6.80 -7.70 15.73
C MET A 1 -8.30 -7.65 15.54
N HIS A 2 -8.79 -7.34 14.34
CA HIS A 2 -10.22 -7.33 14.02
C HIS A 2 -10.65 -8.70 13.52
N ILE A 3 -11.79 -9.21 14.02
CA ILE A 3 -12.33 -10.51 13.59
C ILE A 3 -13.27 -10.29 12.42
N LEU A 4 -13.07 -11.00 11.32
CA LEU A 4 -13.92 -11.04 10.14
C LEU A 4 -14.46 -12.44 9.97
N LYS A 5 -15.78 -12.57 9.90
CA LYS A 5 -16.43 -13.87 9.68
C LYS A 5 -16.41 -14.24 8.20
N ALA A 6 -16.04 -15.48 7.92
CA ALA A 6 -16.00 -16.04 6.58
C ALA A 6 -16.75 -17.38 6.56
N GLU A 7 -17.35 -17.67 5.43
CA GLU A 7 -17.98 -18.95 5.14
C GLU A 7 -17.14 -19.69 4.08
N SER A 8 -16.90 -20.98 4.31
CA SER A 8 -16.25 -21.79 3.30
C SER A 8 -17.18 -22.03 2.10
N ARG A 9 -16.61 -22.13 0.90
CA ARG A 9 -17.40 -22.34 -0.31
C ARG A 9 -16.82 -23.44 -1.20
N THR A 10 -17.66 -24.35 -1.62
CA THR A 10 -17.32 -25.40 -2.58
C THR A 10 -17.72 -25.03 -4.01
N LYS A 11 -18.78 -24.20 -4.16
CA LYS A 11 -19.27 -23.78 -5.46
C LYS A 11 -18.50 -22.57 -5.97
N THR A 12 -17.79 -22.76 -7.07
CA THR A 12 -17.02 -21.73 -7.77
C THR A 12 -17.69 -21.37 -9.12
N GLY A 13 -17.12 -20.41 -9.86
CA GLY A 13 -17.53 -20.02 -11.19
C GLY A 13 -18.34 -18.71 -11.26
N LYS A 14 -18.46 -18.18 -12.48
CA LYS A 14 -18.99 -16.83 -12.78
C LYS A 14 -20.40 -16.58 -12.21
N GLY A 15 -21.31 -17.54 -12.39
CA GLY A 15 -22.70 -17.39 -11.96
C GLY A 15 -22.85 -17.34 -10.45
N ASN A 16 -22.12 -18.19 -9.72
CA ASN A 16 -22.15 -18.23 -8.26
C ASN A 16 -21.52 -16.98 -7.65
N ASN A 17 -20.38 -16.54 -8.17
CA ASN A 17 -19.73 -15.31 -7.70
C ASN A 17 -20.61 -14.07 -7.93
N ARG A 18 -21.37 -14.01 -9.02
CA ARG A 18 -22.35 -12.93 -9.26
C ARG A 18 -23.46 -12.92 -8.23
N ARG A 19 -24.02 -14.11 -7.89
CA ARG A 19 -25.07 -14.23 -6.86
C ARG A 19 -24.56 -13.85 -5.48
N LEU A 20 -23.34 -14.25 -5.12
CA LEU A 20 -22.71 -13.86 -3.84
C LEU A 20 -22.60 -12.34 -3.74
N ARG A 21 -22.07 -11.70 -4.79
CA ARG A 21 -21.94 -10.22 -4.79
C ARG A 21 -23.28 -9.51 -4.72
N SER A 22 -24.31 -10.00 -5.42
CA SER A 22 -25.66 -9.43 -5.30
C SER A 22 -26.29 -9.65 -3.92
N ALA A 23 -25.83 -10.66 -3.15
CA ALA A 23 -26.20 -10.88 -1.76
C ALA A 23 -25.32 -10.11 -0.75
N GLY A 24 -24.44 -9.19 -1.22
CA GLY A 24 -23.57 -8.41 -0.36
C GLY A 24 -22.33 -9.15 0.15
N LYS A 25 -22.02 -10.34 -0.38
CA LYS A 25 -20.83 -11.11 0.01
C LYS A 25 -19.76 -11.01 -1.07
N THR A 26 -18.50 -10.81 -0.65
CA THR A 26 -17.32 -10.80 -1.52
C THR A 26 -16.69 -12.18 -1.53
N PRO A 27 -16.53 -12.81 -2.72
CA PRO A 27 -15.77 -14.03 -2.85
C PRO A 27 -14.27 -13.76 -2.62
N GLY A 28 -13.58 -14.67 -1.98
CA GLY A 28 -12.15 -14.59 -1.74
C GLY A 28 -11.49 -15.96 -1.76
N VAL A 29 -10.16 -15.94 -1.64
CA VAL A 29 -9.32 -17.12 -1.47
C VAL A 29 -8.38 -16.88 -0.30
N LEU A 30 -8.24 -17.87 0.55
CA LEU A 30 -7.27 -17.92 1.63
C LEU A 30 -6.17 -18.88 1.25
N TYR A 31 -4.90 -18.44 1.30
CA TYR A 31 -3.73 -19.26 0.99
C TYR A 31 -2.53 -18.88 1.87
N GLY A 32 -1.45 -19.61 1.74
CA GLY A 32 -0.22 -19.41 2.53
C GLY A 32 -0.23 -20.18 3.86
N GLY A 33 0.92 -20.13 4.58
CA GLY A 33 1.12 -20.92 5.78
C GLY A 33 1.19 -22.42 5.48
N GLU A 34 1.01 -23.26 6.52
CA GLU A 34 1.03 -24.72 6.41
C GLU A 34 -0.30 -25.33 5.91
N GLY A 35 -1.35 -24.52 5.73
CA GLY A 35 -2.68 -24.99 5.35
C GLY A 35 -2.95 -24.93 3.86
N ASP A 36 -3.85 -25.81 3.38
CA ASP A 36 -4.33 -25.81 2.00
C ASP A 36 -5.05 -24.50 1.65
N SER A 37 -5.03 -24.15 0.36
CA SER A 37 -5.80 -23.02 -0.13
C SER A 37 -7.30 -23.29 -0.04
N SER A 38 -8.05 -22.38 0.53
CA SER A 38 -9.50 -22.50 0.69
C SER A 38 -10.24 -21.33 0.04
N SER A 39 -11.34 -21.65 -0.63
CA SER A 39 -12.24 -20.64 -1.16
C SER A 39 -13.20 -20.17 -0.06
N VAL A 40 -13.25 -18.87 0.17
CA VAL A 40 -14.07 -18.26 1.22
C VAL A 40 -15.00 -17.18 0.66
N SER A 41 -16.04 -16.86 1.42
CA SER A 41 -16.87 -15.68 1.18
C SER A 41 -16.99 -14.87 2.46
N VAL A 42 -16.85 -13.56 2.35
CA VAL A 42 -16.86 -12.61 3.47
C VAL A 42 -17.91 -11.54 3.22
N ASP A 43 -18.40 -10.91 4.29
CA ASP A 43 -19.30 -9.77 4.16
C ASP A 43 -18.57 -8.57 3.57
N ALA A 44 -19.11 -8.01 2.46
CA ALA A 44 -18.51 -6.90 1.73
C ALA A 44 -18.47 -5.61 2.55
N ALA A 45 -19.48 -5.36 3.38
CA ALA A 45 -19.57 -4.15 4.19
C ALA A 45 -18.59 -4.19 5.36
N GLU A 46 -18.43 -5.35 6.02
CA GLU A 46 -17.45 -5.55 7.10
C GLU A 46 -16.02 -5.41 6.56
N LEU A 47 -15.70 -6.12 5.48
CA LEU A 47 -14.38 -6.02 4.83
C LEU A 47 -14.11 -4.58 4.39
N GLY A 48 -15.09 -3.90 3.78
CA GLY A 48 -14.96 -2.51 3.37
C GLY A 48 -14.73 -1.54 4.54
N ARG A 49 -15.28 -1.81 5.72
CA ARG A 49 -15.00 -1.04 6.96
C ARG A 49 -13.55 -1.23 7.42
N LEU A 50 -13.07 -2.47 7.44
CA LEU A 50 -11.69 -2.79 7.83
C LEU A 50 -10.67 -2.16 6.90
N LEU A 51 -10.91 -2.19 5.59
CA LEU A 51 -10.03 -1.59 4.58
C LEU A 51 -10.00 -0.05 4.60
N ARG A 52 -10.95 0.61 5.26
CA ARG A 52 -10.94 2.06 5.51
C ARG A 52 -10.12 2.47 6.73
N SER A 53 -9.59 1.52 7.50
CA SER A 53 -8.66 1.80 8.60
C SER A 53 -7.36 2.42 8.09
N ALA A 54 -6.56 2.98 9.00
CA ALA A 54 -5.27 3.62 8.65
C ALA A 54 -4.32 2.68 7.90
N HIS A 55 -4.28 1.39 8.27
CA HIS A 55 -3.41 0.39 7.66
C HIS A 55 -3.94 -0.16 6.33
N ARG A 56 -5.18 0.12 5.96
CA ARG A 56 -5.79 -0.29 4.68
C ARG A 56 -5.64 -1.81 4.44
N ARG A 57 -4.92 -2.21 3.36
CA ARG A 57 -4.67 -3.63 3.02
C ARG A 57 -3.76 -4.33 4.02
N ASN A 58 -2.92 -3.57 4.71
CA ASN A 58 -1.97 -4.08 5.69
C ASN A 58 -2.57 -4.26 7.10
N THR A 59 -3.90 -4.14 7.22
CA THR A 59 -4.61 -4.42 8.47
C THR A 59 -4.55 -5.91 8.77
N LEU A 60 -4.02 -6.26 9.95
CA LEU A 60 -4.04 -7.64 10.45
C LEU A 60 -5.46 -8.03 10.85
N ILE A 61 -6.00 -9.03 10.18
CA ILE A 61 -7.38 -9.51 10.33
C ILE A 61 -7.35 -10.91 10.91
N GLY A 62 -8.24 -11.18 11.89
CA GLY A 62 -8.56 -12.53 12.32
C GLY A 62 -9.69 -13.10 11.47
N LEU A 63 -9.40 -14.00 10.56
CA LEU A 63 -10.40 -14.63 9.71
C LEU A 63 -10.98 -15.86 10.42
N GLU A 64 -12.26 -15.79 10.80
CA GLU A 64 -13.01 -16.89 11.41
C GLU A 64 -13.80 -17.63 10.30
N ILE A 65 -13.41 -18.86 9.97
CA ILE A 65 -14.04 -19.65 8.92
C ILE A 65 -14.98 -20.65 9.57
N ASP A 66 -16.28 -20.57 9.25
CA ASP A 66 -17.32 -21.49 9.72
C ASP A 66 -17.34 -21.70 11.26
N GLY A 67 -16.98 -20.67 12.04
CA GLY A 67 -16.94 -20.74 13.50
C GLY A 67 -15.68 -21.40 14.09
N ASN A 68 -14.67 -21.67 13.26
CA ASN A 68 -13.37 -22.17 13.72
C ASN A 68 -12.53 -21.06 14.37
N LYS A 69 -11.40 -21.44 14.95
CA LYS A 69 -10.47 -20.44 15.52
C LYS A 69 -10.06 -19.40 14.47
N PRO A 70 -10.04 -18.12 14.82
CA PRO A 70 -9.62 -17.08 13.90
C PRO A 70 -8.15 -17.25 13.53
N GLU A 71 -7.87 -17.29 12.23
CA GLU A 71 -6.53 -17.33 11.66
C GLU A 71 -6.05 -15.90 11.37
N ALA A 72 -4.77 -15.60 11.66
CA ALA A 72 -4.18 -14.31 11.36
C ALA A 72 -3.92 -14.21 9.85
N VAL A 73 -4.53 -13.22 9.20
CA VAL A 73 -4.42 -13.02 7.76
C VAL A 73 -4.20 -11.55 7.40
N LEU A 74 -3.57 -11.34 6.24
CA LEU A 74 -3.48 -10.04 5.58
C LEU A 74 -4.19 -10.10 4.23
N VAL A 75 -4.67 -8.94 3.76
CA VAL A 75 -5.22 -8.81 2.41
C VAL A 75 -4.08 -8.58 1.43
N SER A 76 -3.75 -9.60 0.65
CA SER A 76 -2.70 -9.55 -0.38
C SER A 76 -3.17 -8.77 -1.60
N GLU A 77 -4.30 -9.17 -2.18
CA GLU A 77 -4.87 -8.50 -3.34
C GLU A 77 -6.35 -8.19 -3.12
N LEU A 78 -6.76 -7.06 -3.65
CA LEU A 78 -8.14 -6.60 -3.60
C LEU A 78 -8.55 -6.10 -4.97
N GLN A 79 -9.62 -6.67 -5.50
CA GLN A 79 -10.24 -6.22 -6.74
C GLN A 79 -11.53 -5.48 -6.42
N SER A 80 -11.67 -4.29 -6.97
CA SER A 80 -12.89 -3.47 -6.85
C SER A 80 -13.35 -2.99 -8.22
N ASP A 81 -14.65 -2.80 -8.37
CA ASP A 81 -15.22 -2.17 -9.55
C ASP A 81 -14.81 -0.69 -9.61
N PRO A 82 -14.26 -0.20 -10.72
CA PRO A 82 -13.80 1.19 -10.83
C PRO A 82 -14.94 2.22 -10.81
N ILE A 83 -16.17 1.82 -11.14
CA ILE A 83 -17.35 2.69 -11.23
C ILE A 83 -18.13 2.65 -9.92
N THR A 84 -18.60 1.45 -9.52
CA THR A 84 -19.44 1.27 -8.32
C THR A 84 -18.61 1.21 -7.04
N ARG A 85 -17.30 0.92 -7.14
CA ARG A 85 -16.37 0.70 -6.02
C ARG A 85 -16.71 -0.52 -5.16
N ASP A 86 -17.60 -1.38 -5.65
CA ASP A 86 -17.93 -2.63 -4.98
C ASP A 86 -16.74 -3.59 -4.99
N LEU A 87 -16.60 -4.35 -3.92
CA LEU A 87 -15.56 -5.37 -3.81
C LEU A 87 -15.90 -6.58 -4.69
N ILE A 88 -15.03 -6.87 -5.66
CA ILE A 88 -15.20 -7.98 -6.59
C ILE A 88 -14.55 -9.26 -6.06
N HIS A 89 -13.34 -9.15 -5.52
CA HIS A 89 -12.56 -10.27 -5.01
C HIS A 89 -11.58 -9.80 -3.94
N ALA A 90 -11.28 -10.66 -2.97
CA ALA A 90 -10.28 -10.41 -1.95
C ALA A 90 -9.43 -11.66 -1.71
N ASP A 91 -8.11 -11.50 -1.78
CA ASP A 91 -7.15 -12.55 -1.52
C ASP A 91 -6.56 -12.36 -0.13
N PHE A 92 -6.65 -13.41 0.67
CA PHE A 92 -6.15 -13.43 2.04
C PHE A 92 -4.93 -14.35 2.11
N VAL A 93 -3.87 -13.88 2.75
CA VAL A 93 -2.66 -14.65 3.03
C VAL A 93 -2.57 -14.89 4.52
N ARG A 94 -2.40 -16.18 4.91
CA ARG A 94 -2.06 -16.52 6.29
C ARG A 94 -0.69 -15.97 6.64
N VAL A 95 -0.57 -15.39 7.80
CA VAL A 95 0.68 -14.83 8.28
C VAL A 95 1.02 -15.35 9.66
N ASP A 96 2.29 -15.71 9.84
CA ASP A 96 2.84 -16.07 11.12
C ASP A 96 3.29 -14.79 11.83
N LEU A 97 2.83 -14.56 13.06
CA LEU A 97 3.15 -13.36 13.83
C LEU A 97 4.63 -13.23 14.17
N THR A 98 5.37 -14.34 14.12
CA THR A 98 6.78 -14.42 14.51
C THR A 98 7.76 -14.25 13.34
N SER A 99 7.28 -14.37 12.10
CA SER A 99 8.13 -14.28 10.90
C SER A 99 7.98 -12.94 10.19
N PRO A 100 9.09 -12.36 9.68
CA PRO A 100 9.04 -11.12 8.92
C PRO A 100 8.32 -11.35 7.58
N ILE A 101 7.49 -10.41 7.20
CA ILE A 101 6.75 -10.44 5.93
C ILE A 101 7.05 -9.19 5.11
N THR A 102 7.02 -9.35 3.78
CA THR A 102 7.15 -8.21 2.86
C THR A 102 5.78 -7.65 2.54
N VAL A 103 5.57 -6.37 2.87
CA VAL A 103 4.31 -5.66 2.67
C VAL A 103 4.51 -4.39 1.84
N LYS A 104 3.48 -4.03 1.08
CA LYS A 104 3.44 -2.81 0.28
C LYS A 104 2.86 -1.66 1.10
N VAL A 105 3.68 -0.66 1.41
CA VAL A 105 3.28 0.48 2.24
C VAL A 105 3.22 1.75 1.39
N PRO A 106 2.16 2.57 1.51
CA PRO A 106 2.08 3.84 0.79
C PRO A 106 3.10 4.84 1.33
N VAL A 107 3.69 5.61 0.43
CA VAL A 107 4.61 6.70 0.78
C VAL A 107 3.81 7.97 1.05
N GLU A 108 4.15 8.65 2.12
CA GLU A 108 3.57 9.94 2.51
C GLU A 108 4.67 11.00 2.60
N MET A 109 4.52 12.09 1.89
CA MET A 109 5.45 13.22 1.95
C MET A 109 5.12 14.07 3.17
N VAL A 110 6.12 14.31 4.01
CA VAL A 110 6.01 15.17 5.20
C VAL A 110 6.86 16.41 5.02
N GLY A 111 6.34 17.56 5.44
CA GLY A 111 7.02 18.84 5.31
C GLY A 111 6.75 19.55 3.98
N ARG A 112 7.49 20.62 3.73
CA ARG A 112 7.41 21.46 2.52
C ARG A 112 8.81 21.68 1.97
N ALA A 113 9.06 21.17 0.78
CA ALA A 113 10.36 21.29 0.12
C ALA A 113 10.76 22.75 -0.16
N LYS A 114 12.04 23.06 0.00
CA LYS A 114 12.61 24.38 -0.35
C LYS A 114 12.37 24.71 -1.82
N GLY A 115 12.55 23.75 -2.70
CA GLY A 115 12.32 23.90 -4.14
C GLY A 115 10.89 24.33 -4.51
N VAL A 116 9.88 23.96 -3.71
CA VAL A 116 8.49 24.39 -3.93
C VAL A 116 8.31 25.88 -3.59
N LEU A 117 9.07 26.42 -2.63
CA LEU A 117 9.02 27.85 -2.29
C LEU A 117 9.54 28.74 -3.43
N ILE A 118 10.43 28.18 -4.28
CA ILE A 118 11.00 28.86 -5.45
C ILE A 118 10.22 28.55 -6.75
N GLY A 119 8.98 28.03 -6.64
CA GLY A 119 8.14 27.74 -7.81
C GLY A 119 8.32 26.36 -8.42
N GLY A 120 9.08 25.45 -7.79
CA GLY A 120 9.19 24.05 -8.18
C GLY A 120 7.94 23.24 -7.90
N ARG A 121 7.86 22.04 -8.50
CA ARG A 121 6.76 21.10 -8.30
C ARG A 121 7.27 19.78 -7.73
N MET A 122 6.64 19.33 -6.65
CA MET A 122 6.90 17.99 -6.11
C MET A 122 6.22 16.91 -6.94
N ARG A 123 6.97 15.86 -7.25
CA ARG A 123 6.48 14.68 -7.94
C ARG A 123 6.79 13.43 -7.12
N LEU A 124 5.75 12.76 -6.67
CA LEU A 124 5.86 11.43 -6.07
C LEU A 124 6.00 10.41 -7.21
N VAL A 125 7.22 9.88 -7.40
CA VAL A 125 7.54 8.93 -8.47
C VAL A 125 7.05 7.54 -8.09
N ARG A 126 7.30 7.12 -6.85
CA ARG A 126 6.83 5.86 -6.29
C ARG A 126 5.86 6.12 -5.16
N ARG A 127 4.62 5.66 -5.33
CA ARG A 127 3.55 5.83 -4.34
C ARG A 127 3.52 4.73 -3.28
N VAL A 128 4.18 3.63 -3.56
CA VAL A 128 4.20 2.43 -2.72
C VAL A 128 5.61 1.88 -2.71
N VAL A 129 6.07 1.44 -1.54
CA VAL A 129 7.38 0.80 -1.33
C VAL A 129 7.20 -0.54 -0.63
N ASP A 130 8.12 -1.45 -0.90
CA ASP A 130 8.13 -2.78 -0.28
C ASP A 130 9.00 -2.73 0.98
N LEU A 131 8.40 -3.11 2.11
CA LEU A 131 9.04 -3.14 3.42
C LEU A 131 8.94 -4.55 4.01
N SER A 132 9.99 -5.03 4.65
CA SER A 132 10.01 -6.25 5.45
C SER A 132 9.89 -5.88 6.92
N CYS A 133 8.86 -6.37 7.58
CA CYS A 133 8.62 -6.12 9.00
C CYS A 133 7.78 -7.24 9.61
N LEU A 134 7.72 -7.26 10.94
CA LEU A 134 6.78 -8.15 11.65
C LEU A 134 5.34 -7.67 11.45
N PRO A 135 4.36 -8.59 11.40
CA PRO A 135 2.94 -8.24 11.18
C PRO A 135 2.35 -7.26 12.21
N GLU A 136 2.89 -7.23 13.42
CA GLU A 136 2.43 -6.32 14.48
C GLU A 136 2.94 -4.88 14.32
N VAL A 137 4.07 -4.69 13.60
CA VAL A 137 4.77 -3.40 13.46
C VAL A 137 4.59 -2.80 12.07
N ILE A 138 3.61 -3.28 11.29
CA ILE A 138 3.36 -2.74 9.95
C ILE A 138 2.93 -1.27 10.03
N PRO A 139 3.67 -0.33 9.41
CA PRO A 139 3.29 1.08 9.42
C PRO A 139 2.11 1.35 8.49
N SER A 140 1.29 2.33 8.84
CA SER A 140 0.18 2.79 7.99
C SER A 140 0.66 3.53 6.73
N SER A 141 1.77 4.26 6.86
CA SER A 141 2.44 4.98 5.77
C SER A 141 3.95 5.01 6.02
N PHE A 142 4.71 5.21 4.96
CA PHE A 142 6.15 5.44 5.01
C PHE A 142 6.41 6.94 4.86
N PRO A 143 6.73 7.66 5.97
CA PRO A 143 6.94 9.10 5.93
C PRO A 143 8.29 9.42 5.29
N VAL A 144 8.30 10.33 4.33
CA VAL A 144 9.50 10.87 3.69
C VAL A 144 9.52 12.37 3.94
N ASP A 145 10.50 12.86 4.70
CA ASP A 145 10.69 14.28 4.92
C ASP A 145 11.27 14.92 3.65
N VAL A 146 10.47 15.77 3.03
CA VAL A 146 10.84 16.48 1.81
C VAL A 146 11.38 17.88 2.06
N THR A 147 11.47 18.32 3.33
CA THR A 147 11.89 19.67 3.72
C THR A 147 13.25 20.07 3.15
N PRO A 148 14.29 19.20 3.17
CA PRO A 148 15.60 19.57 2.67
C PRO A 148 15.70 19.64 1.15
N LEU A 149 14.74 19.05 0.38
CA LEU A 149 14.78 18.99 -1.08
C LEU A 149 14.75 20.38 -1.73
N ASP A 150 15.75 20.64 -2.56
CA ASP A 150 15.82 21.83 -3.39
C ASP A 150 15.35 21.54 -4.84
N GLY A 151 15.44 22.55 -5.71
CA GLY A 151 15.02 22.43 -7.11
C GLY A 151 15.88 21.44 -7.89
N ASP A 152 15.25 20.53 -8.65
CA ASP A 152 15.82 19.42 -9.43
C ASP A 152 16.50 18.32 -8.61
N GLU A 153 16.31 18.28 -7.29
CA GLU A 153 16.77 17.20 -6.44
C GLU A 153 15.74 16.07 -6.32
N ALA A 154 16.23 14.88 -6.01
CA ALA A 154 15.43 13.69 -5.85
C ALA A 154 15.90 12.86 -4.66
N PHE A 155 14.97 12.37 -3.83
CA PHE A 155 15.27 11.38 -2.81
C PHE A 155 15.18 9.97 -3.35
N ARG A 156 16.25 9.21 -3.12
CA ARG A 156 16.30 7.78 -3.38
C ARG A 156 15.78 7.00 -2.18
N PHE A 157 15.29 5.79 -2.44
CA PHE A 157 14.75 4.94 -1.37
C PHE A 157 15.81 4.57 -0.32
N SER A 158 17.06 4.41 -0.73
CA SER A 158 18.18 4.17 0.19
C SER A 158 18.37 5.28 1.21
N GLU A 159 18.17 6.54 0.83
CA GLU A 159 18.39 7.73 1.65
C GLU A 159 17.26 8.00 2.66
N CYS A 160 16.05 7.47 2.39
CA CYS A 160 14.91 7.68 3.26
C CYS A 160 15.14 7.00 4.62
N PRO A 161 14.89 7.64 5.77
CA PRO A 161 14.99 7.00 7.07
C PRO A 161 13.95 5.88 7.20
N ALA A 162 14.35 4.71 7.69
CA ALA A 162 13.41 3.65 8.06
C ALA A 162 13.17 3.71 9.57
N ALA A 163 11.94 3.39 10.00
CA ALA A 163 11.65 3.27 11.42
C ALA A 163 12.25 1.97 11.98
N ASP A 164 12.43 1.92 13.31
CA ASP A 164 13.00 0.76 14.00
C ASP A 164 12.16 -0.51 13.73
N GLY A 165 12.85 -1.61 13.41
CA GLY A 165 12.24 -2.90 13.12
C GLY A 165 11.67 -3.04 11.70
N ILE A 166 11.98 -2.11 10.79
CA ILE A 166 11.54 -2.14 9.40
C ILE A 166 12.75 -2.21 8.48
N GLU A 167 12.82 -3.25 7.66
CA GLU A 167 13.84 -3.40 6.64
C GLU A 167 13.30 -3.00 5.27
N LYS A 168 14.09 -2.23 4.52
CA LYS A 168 13.76 -1.84 3.16
C LYS A 168 14.09 -2.98 2.19
N VAL A 169 13.12 -3.41 1.39
CA VAL A 169 13.30 -4.46 0.39
C VAL A 169 13.34 -3.82 -1.00
N PHE A 170 14.51 -3.85 -1.63
CA PHE A 170 14.66 -3.39 -3.01
C PHE A 170 15.81 -4.13 -3.71
N LYS A 171 15.61 -4.46 -5.00
CA LYS A 171 16.67 -5.04 -5.83
C LYS A 171 17.56 -3.97 -6.46
N ASN A 172 16.96 -2.88 -6.87
CA ASN A 172 17.64 -1.71 -7.45
C ASN A 172 17.15 -0.48 -6.70
N ASP A 173 18.05 0.45 -6.40
CA ASP A 173 17.69 1.72 -5.80
C ASP A 173 16.93 2.59 -6.81
N PHE A 174 15.86 3.21 -6.34
CA PHE A 174 14.97 4.01 -7.18
C PHE A 174 14.59 5.32 -6.50
N VAL A 175 14.25 6.30 -7.31
CA VAL A 175 13.75 7.59 -6.85
C VAL A 175 12.33 7.42 -6.30
N VAL A 176 12.11 7.92 -5.09
CA VAL A 176 10.79 7.93 -4.42
C VAL A 176 10.08 9.25 -4.67
N VAL A 177 10.77 10.35 -4.38
CA VAL A 177 10.25 11.72 -4.51
C VAL A 177 11.25 12.57 -5.29
N GLN A 178 10.75 13.44 -6.15
CA GLN A 178 11.55 14.38 -6.92
C GLN A 178 10.92 15.77 -6.86
N CYS A 179 11.76 16.79 -6.69
CA CYS A 179 11.39 18.18 -6.90
C CYS A 179 11.84 18.60 -8.30
N VAL A 180 10.93 19.13 -9.10
CA VAL A 180 11.23 19.60 -10.47
C VAL A 180 11.06 21.11 -10.50
N LYS A 181 12.08 21.83 -10.95
CA LYS A 181 12.01 23.28 -11.14
C LYS A 181 10.91 23.68 -12.10
N GLY A 182 10.20 24.78 -11.79
CA GLY A 182 9.22 25.38 -12.69
C GLY A 182 9.86 25.90 -13.99
N ARG A 183 9.04 26.15 -15.01
CA ARG A 183 9.52 26.72 -16.27
C ARG A 183 10.18 28.09 -16.08
N GLU A 184 9.62 28.90 -15.21
CA GLU A 184 10.12 30.28 -14.93
C GLU A 184 11.49 30.25 -14.25
N ALA A 185 11.71 29.32 -13.29
CA ALA A 185 13.01 29.15 -12.63
C ALA A 185 14.08 28.61 -13.60
N ARG A 186 13.69 27.75 -14.55
CA ARG A 186 14.61 27.24 -15.59
C ARG A 186 15.00 28.30 -16.60
N GLN A 187 14.13 29.27 -16.89
CA GLN A 187 14.45 30.39 -17.75
C GLN A 187 15.40 31.37 -17.07
N ALA A 188 15.18 31.65 -15.78
CA ALA A 188 16.09 32.50 -15.03
C ALA A 188 17.51 31.92 -14.91
N ASP A 189 17.62 30.60 -14.63
CA ASP A 189 18.92 29.92 -14.58
C ASP A 189 19.62 29.88 -15.97
N ALA A 190 18.86 29.85 -17.08
CA ALA A 190 19.41 29.89 -18.44
C ALA A 190 19.89 31.31 -18.83
N ASP A 191 19.13 32.33 -18.45
CA ASP A 191 19.51 33.73 -18.70
C ASP A 191 20.74 34.15 -17.87
N ASP A 192 20.85 33.65 -16.60
CA ASP A 192 22.04 33.88 -15.78
C ASP A 192 23.30 33.16 -16.31
N ALA A 193 23.14 31.95 -16.87
CA ALA A 193 24.24 31.19 -17.46
C ALA A 193 24.78 31.85 -18.78
N GLU A 194 23.88 32.43 -19.60
CA GLU A 194 24.29 33.18 -20.81
C GLU A 194 24.96 34.52 -20.46
N ALA A 195 24.63 35.10 -19.27
CA ALA A 195 25.26 36.33 -18.81
C ALA A 195 26.67 36.12 -18.20
N GLU A 196 27.01 34.89 -17.74
CA GLU A 196 28.35 34.56 -17.24
C GLU A 196 29.35 34.16 -18.34
N GLU A 197 28.89 33.75 -19.53
CA GLU A 197 29.73 33.41 -20.67
C GLU A 197 30.00 34.61 -21.62
N ALA A 198 29.41 35.75 -21.38
CA ALA A 198 29.59 36.96 -22.24
C ALA A 198 30.46 38.00 -21.56
#